data_fa927a8711ef407c1e170cb965c7ffbe
#
_entry.id   fa927a8711ef407c1e170cb965c7ffbe
#
_cell.length_a   1.000
_cell.length_b   1.000
_cell.length_c   1.000
_cell.angle_alpha   90.00
_cell.angle_beta   90.00
_cell.angle_gamma   90.00
#
_symmetry.space_group_name_H-M   'P 1'
#
loop_
_entity.id
_entity.type
_entity.pdbx_description
1 polymer ?
#
loop_
_entity_poly.entity_id
_entity_poly.type
_entity_poly.pdbx_seq_one_letter_code
_entity_poly.pdbx_strand_id
1 'polypeptide(L)'
;MSNNLTTSLGVTGQYFTLNKNWSIEPRVALKWKINPAHSLAAAYGLHSRRERLDYYFVEQIINGKKESNRYLDFSKAHHFGFTYDWNINQSLHLKIEPYYQYLFHIPVEQNSSFSIINYEEFYLDRILTSTGTAKNYGIDITLEQYMKNGFYYMITASLFKSKYSGGDRIWRNTRLDKSFLVNLLAGKEWMVGRLKQNVLSVNGRLFFQGGGRYTPVDEEKSQEEKDIVFDESKAYTKRFNPSINGDVSISFRINKKRVSHKFSLKILNVGMRTGMHFYEYNERTSVVEEKDGSGLIPNISYKIYF
;
A
#
# COMPACT_ATOMS: atom_id res chain seq x y z
N MET A 1 -20.49 -32.94 -5.20
CA MET A 1 -20.28 -31.58 -4.64
C MET A 1 -21.14 -30.64 -5.46
N SER A 2 -21.80 -29.69 -4.81
CA SER A 2 -22.62 -28.70 -5.53
C SER A 2 -21.71 -27.85 -6.43
N ASN A 3 -22.08 -27.62 -7.69
CA ASN A 3 -21.36 -26.75 -8.63
C ASN A 3 -21.23 -25.27 -8.14
N ASN A 4 -21.87 -24.96 -7.02
CA ASN A 4 -21.94 -23.63 -6.44
C ASN A 4 -20.88 -23.38 -5.34
N LEU A 5 -20.19 -24.43 -4.87
CA LEU A 5 -19.19 -24.33 -3.82
C LEU A 5 -17.81 -24.73 -4.35
N THR A 6 -16.85 -23.82 -4.21
CA THR A 6 -15.45 -24.05 -4.58
C THR A 6 -14.59 -23.95 -3.33
N THR A 7 -13.74 -24.95 -3.07
CA THR A 7 -12.77 -24.98 -1.99
C THR A 7 -11.38 -25.00 -2.58
N SER A 8 -10.49 -24.15 -2.06
CA SER A 8 -9.06 -24.15 -2.38
C SER A 8 -8.26 -24.40 -1.11
N LEU A 9 -7.35 -25.38 -1.15
CA LEU A 9 -6.47 -25.73 -0.06
C LEU A 9 -5.03 -25.66 -0.56
N GLY A 10 -4.12 -25.14 0.25
CA GLY A 10 -2.72 -25.04 -0.10
C GLY A 10 -1.82 -25.05 1.11
N VAL A 11 -0.61 -25.51 0.93
CA VAL A 11 0.47 -25.43 1.93
C VAL A 11 1.75 -25.01 1.20
N THR A 12 2.46 -24.04 1.79
CA THR A 12 3.78 -23.61 1.31
C THR A 12 4.79 -23.85 2.43
N GLY A 13 5.96 -24.38 2.10
CA GLY A 13 7.10 -24.53 3.02
C GLY A 13 8.21 -23.57 2.60
N GLN A 14 8.84 -22.89 3.57
CA GLN A 14 10.03 -22.06 3.36
C GLN A 14 11.14 -22.52 4.32
N TYR A 15 12.38 -22.51 3.82
CA TYR A 15 13.57 -22.77 4.62
C TYR A 15 14.64 -21.73 4.29
N PHE A 16 15.18 -21.08 5.33
CA PHE A 16 16.23 -20.08 5.19
C PHE A 16 17.56 -20.63 5.69
N THR A 17 18.46 -20.91 4.78
CA THR A 17 19.73 -21.61 5.05
C THR A 17 20.70 -20.83 5.95
N LEU A 18 20.64 -19.50 5.95
CA LEU A 18 21.54 -18.64 6.73
C LEU A 18 21.45 -18.91 8.24
N ASN A 19 20.24 -19.05 8.76
CA ASN A 19 19.98 -19.26 10.19
C ASN A 19 19.17 -20.53 10.49
N LYS A 20 18.94 -21.39 9.48
CA LYS A 20 18.17 -22.63 9.54
C LYS A 20 16.72 -22.45 9.97
N ASN A 21 16.17 -21.26 9.79
CA ASN A 21 14.78 -20.96 10.10
C ASN A 21 13.85 -21.55 9.04
N TRP A 22 12.64 -21.92 9.44
CA TRP A 22 11.66 -22.51 8.53
C TRP A 22 10.24 -22.08 8.86
N SER A 23 9.33 -22.17 7.88
CA SER A 23 7.91 -21.90 8.05
C SER A 23 7.07 -22.87 7.22
N ILE A 24 5.93 -23.26 7.77
CA ILE A 24 4.86 -23.95 7.06
C ILE A 24 3.65 -23.04 7.04
N GLU A 25 3.07 -22.83 5.86
CA GLU A 25 2.06 -21.81 5.60
C GLU A 25 0.79 -22.44 5.02
N PRO A 26 -0.14 -22.88 5.86
CA PRO A 26 -1.44 -23.37 5.42
C PRO A 26 -2.30 -22.21 4.88
N ARG A 27 -3.09 -22.53 3.84
CA ARG A 27 -4.05 -21.61 3.22
C ARG A 27 -5.33 -22.34 2.90
N VAL A 28 -6.44 -21.70 3.15
CA VAL A 28 -7.77 -22.21 2.80
C VAL A 28 -8.63 -21.08 2.29
N ALA A 29 -9.38 -21.36 1.22
CA ALA A 29 -10.40 -20.45 0.73
C ALA A 29 -11.66 -21.23 0.35
N LEU A 30 -12.81 -20.66 0.63
CA LEU A 30 -14.12 -21.17 0.31
C LEU A 30 -14.88 -20.09 -0.45
N LYS A 31 -15.39 -20.43 -1.64
CA LYS A 31 -16.24 -19.55 -2.43
C LYS A 31 -17.59 -20.22 -2.69
N TRP A 32 -18.65 -19.52 -2.33
CA TRP A 32 -20.03 -19.96 -2.55
C TRP A 32 -20.74 -19.02 -3.51
N LYS A 33 -21.15 -19.56 -4.66
CA LYS A 33 -22.02 -18.87 -5.62
C LYS A 33 -23.47 -19.08 -5.19
N ILE A 34 -24.07 -18.07 -4.56
CA ILE A 34 -25.49 -18.14 -4.12
C ILE A 34 -26.40 -18.20 -5.33
N ASN A 35 -26.12 -17.38 -6.34
CA ASN A 35 -26.81 -17.34 -7.64
C ASN A 35 -25.87 -16.64 -8.66
N PRO A 36 -26.27 -16.46 -9.94
CA PRO A 36 -25.43 -15.80 -10.96
C PRO A 36 -25.04 -14.36 -10.62
N ALA A 37 -25.81 -13.66 -9.78
CA ALA A 37 -25.55 -12.29 -9.41
C ALA A 37 -24.75 -12.15 -8.09
N HIS A 38 -24.79 -13.11 -7.18
CA HIS A 38 -24.23 -13.00 -5.84
C HIS A 38 -23.27 -14.15 -5.51
N SER A 39 -22.09 -13.82 -5.00
CA SER A 39 -21.19 -14.79 -4.40
C SER A 39 -20.57 -14.29 -3.10
N LEU A 40 -20.26 -15.22 -2.22
CA LEU A 40 -19.52 -15.02 -0.97
C LEU A 40 -18.23 -15.80 -1.02
N ALA A 41 -17.17 -15.26 -0.45
CA ALA A 41 -15.95 -16.01 -0.20
C ALA A 41 -15.38 -15.68 1.17
N ALA A 42 -14.74 -16.67 1.78
CA ALA A 42 -13.95 -16.52 2.99
C ALA A 42 -12.59 -17.16 2.77
N ALA A 43 -11.54 -16.52 3.25
CA ALA A 43 -10.18 -17.02 3.11
C ALA A 43 -9.39 -16.82 4.39
N TYR A 44 -8.53 -17.79 4.66
CA TYR A 44 -7.50 -17.71 5.69
C TYR A 44 -6.17 -18.16 5.10
N GLY A 45 -5.09 -17.48 5.51
CA GLY A 45 -3.73 -17.90 5.18
C GLY A 45 -2.74 -17.49 6.26
N LEU A 46 -1.82 -18.37 6.57
CA LEU A 46 -0.58 -18.02 7.24
C LEU A 46 0.46 -17.69 6.18
N HIS A 47 1.12 -16.56 6.35
CA HIS A 47 2.18 -16.08 5.46
C HIS A 47 3.42 -15.78 6.26
N SER A 48 4.60 -16.05 5.70
CA SER A 48 5.86 -15.65 6.29
C SER A 48 6.75 -14.94 5.28
N ARG A 49 7.63 -14.08 5.78
CA ARG A 49 8.58 -13.33 4.99
C ARG A 49 9.90 -13.21 5.75
N ARG A 50 11.02 -13.49 5.07
CA ARG A 50 12.32 -13.07 5.57
C ARG A 50 12.48 -11.56 5.43
N GLU A 51 13.29 -10.96 6.27
CA GLU A 51 13.66 -9.56 6.13
C GLU A 51 14.70 -9.38 5.00
N ARG A 52 15.09 -8.16 4.73
CA ARG A 52 16.19 -7.87 3.80
C ARG A 52 17.45 -8.60 4.26
N LEU A 53 18.20 -9.13 3.30
CA LEU A 53 19.34 -9.97 3.62
C LEU A 53 20.43 -9.24 4.42
N ASP A 54 20.66 -7.98 4.12
CA ASP A 54 21.62 -7.11 4.80
C ASP A 54 21.30 -6.94 6.31
N TYR A 55 20.04 -6.97 6.71
CA TYR A 55 19.65 -6.84 8.12
C TYR A 55 20.18 -7.99 8.99
N TYR A 56 20.33 -9.19 8.43
CA TYR A 56 20.85 -10.36 9.16
C TYR A 56 22.36 -10.26 9.45
N PHE A 57 23.08 -9.36 8.78
CA PHE A 57 24.52 -9.16 8.97
C PHE A 57 24.86 -7.99 9.88
N VAL A 58 23.87 -7.32 10.46
CA VAL A 58 24.10 -6.28 11.46
C VAL A 58 24.62 -6.93 12.74
N GLU A 59 25.75 -6.43 13.22
CA GLU A 59 26.43 -6.89 14.43
C GLU A 59 26.93 -5.66 15.23
N GLN A 60 26.77 -5.69 16.55
CA GLN A 60 27.21 -4.63 17.45
C GLN A 60 27.82 -5.23 18.72
N ILE A 61 28.71 -4.49 19.37
CA ILE A 61 29.21 -4.83 20.69
C ILE A 61 28.42 -4.03 21.72
N ILE A 62 27.54 -4.70 22.45
CA ILE A 62 26.70 -4.12 23.50
C ILE A 62 27.16 -4.69 24.85
N ASN A 63 27.60 -3.83 25.77
CA ASN A 63 28.11 -4.23 27.09
C ASN A 63 29.20 -5.30 27.00
N GLY A 64 30.12 -5.17 26.03
CA GLY A 64 31.23 -6.10 25.81
C GLY A 64 30.84 -7.46 25.21
N LYS A 65 29.57 -7.67 24.83
CA LYS A 65 29.10 -8.87 24.13
C LYS A 65 28.79 -8.55 22.69
N LYS A 66 29.12 -9.49 21.80
CA LYS A 66 28.74 -9.40 20.39
C LYS A 66 27.29 -9.83 20.24
N GLU A 67 26.44 -8.88 19.85
CA GLU A 67 25.03 -9.09 19.49
C GLU A 67 24.89 -9.05 17.97
N SER A 68 23.94 -9.82 17.43
CA SER A 68 23.77 -9.97 15.98
C SER A 68 22.31 -10.25 15.59
N ASN A 69 21.89 -9.68 14.48
CA ASN A 69 20.59 -9.93 13.87
C ASN A 69 20.52 -11.26 13.09
N ARG A 70 21.58 -12.05 13.08
CA ARG A 70 21.68 -13.31 12.29
C ARG A 70 20.53 -14.26 12.53
N TYR A 71 19.98 -14.28 13.73
CA TYR A 71 18.95 -15.22 14.17
C TYR A 71 17.53 -14.66 14.17
N LEU A 72 17.28 -13.54 13.47
CA LEU A 72 15.93 -13.04 13.29
C LEU A 72 15.04 -14.09 12.64
N ASP A 73 13.84 -14.23 13.19
CA ASP A 73 12.81 -15.12 12.66
C ASP A 73 12.21 -14.60 11.35
N PHE A 74 11.45 -15.45 10.67
CA PHE A 74 10.52 -14.96 9.67
C PHE A 74 9.45 -14.09 10.32
N SER A 75 9.22 -12.89 9.80
CA SER A 75 8.01 -12.14 10.09
C SER A 75 6.81 -12.90 9.54
N LYS A 76 5.81 -13.16 10.38
CA LYS A 76 4.63 -13.98 10.03
C LYS A 76 3.34 -13.18 10.17
N ALA A 77 2.33 -13.58 9.39
CA ALA A 77 1.02 -12.94 9.43
C ALA A 77 -0.10 -13.95 9.23
N HIS A 78 -1.09 -13.94 10.13
CA HIS A 78 -2.40 -14.53 9.89
C HIS A 78 -3.24 -13.55 9.09
N HIS A 79 -3.73 -13.98 7.94
CA HIS A 79 -4.65 -13.20 7.10
C HIS A 79 -6.03 -13.83 7.11
N PHE A 80 -7.04 -13.04 7.42
CA PHE A 80 -8.46 -13.39 7.32
C PHE A 80 -9.12 -12.40 6.36
N GLY A 81 -9.81 -12.91 5.37
CA GLY A 81 -10.55 -12.10 4.41
C GLY A 81 -11.94 -12.69 4.16
N PHE A 82 -12.88 -11.81 3.98
CA PHE A 82 -14.23 -12.14 3.53
C PHE A 82 -14.53 -11.29 2.30
N THR A 83 -15.23 -11.84 1.31
CA THR A 83 -15.60 -11.13 0.08
C THR A 83 -17.08 -11.35 -0.20
N TYR A 84 -17.79 -10.26 -0.47
CA TYR A 84 -19.10 -10.26 -1.08
C TYR A 84 -19.02 -9.64 -2.46
N ASP A 85 -19.41 -10.42 -3.48
CA ASP A 85 -19.48 -9.99 -4.88
C ASP A 85 -20.93 -9.89 -5.30
N TRP A 86 -21.32 -8.77 -5.91
CA TRP A 86 -22.64 -8.54 -6.45
C TRP A 86 -22.57 -7.97 -7.88
N ASN A 87 -22.96 -8.77 -8.86
CA ASN A 87 -23.23 -8.31 -10.22
C ASN A 87 -24.63 -7.67 -10.26
N ILE A 88 -24.71 -6.35 -10.03
CA ILE A 88 -25.97 -5.58 -9.95
C ILE A 88 -26.71 -5.71 -11.30
N ASN A 89 -25.96 -5.65 -12.40
CA ASN A 89 -26.42 -5.95 -13.75
C ASN A 89 -25.22 -6.39 -14.61
N GLN A 90 -25.42 -6.56 -15.94
CA GLN A 90 -24.37 -7.02 -16.85
C GLN A 90 -23.15 -6.10 -16.96
N SER A 91 -23.24 -4.84 -16.52
CA SER A 91 -22.19 -3.85 -16.63
C SER A 91 -21.80 -3.19 -15.32
N LEU A 92 -22.51 -3.45 -14.23
CA LEU A 92 -22.24 -2.85 -12.91
C LEU A 92 -21.99 -3.94 -11.86
N HIS A 93 -20.83 -3.86 -11.24
CA HIS A 93 -20.33 -4.81 -10.25
C HIS A 93 -19.98 -4.09 -8.95
N LEU A 94 -20.38 -4.65 -7.81
CA LEU A 94 -20.01 -4.21 -6.45
C LEU A 94 -19.27 -5.33 -5.75
N LYS A 95 -18.14 -5.00 -5.12
CA LYS A 95 -17.36 -5.92 -4.31
C LYS A 95 -17.08 -5.29 -2.96
N ILE A 96 -17.24 -6.04 -1.87
CA ILE A 96 -17.00 -5.60 -0.50
C ILE A 96 -16.11 -6.64 0.18
N GLU A 97 -14.98 -6.19 0.75
CA GLU A 97 -13.94 -7.07 1.30
C GLU A 97 -13.47 -6.60 2.67
N PRO A 98 -14.14 -6.97 3.76
CA PRO A 98 -13.58 -6.81 5.10
C PRO A 98 -12.41 -7.77 5.30
N TYR A 99 -11.36 -7.31 5.99
CA TYR A 99 -10.18 -8.10 6.29
C TYR A 99 -9.62 -7.84 7.68
N TYR A 100 -8.87 -8.82 8.18
CA TYR A 100 -8.08 -8.71 9.40
C TYR A 100 -6.74 -9.43 9.22
N GLN A 101 -5.65 -8.78 9.64
CA GLN A 101 -4.30 -9.32 9.63
C GLN A 101 -3.69 -9.16 11.01
N TYR A 102 -3.14 -10.25 11.54
CA TYR A 102 -2.35 -10.22 12.76
C TYR A 102 -0.92 -10.67 12.44
N LEU A 103 0.03 -9.76 12.64
CA LEU A 103 1.43 -9.97 12.35
C LEU A 103 2.18 -10.24 13.65
N PHE A 104 3.15 -11.15 13.61
CA PHE A 104 3.96 -11.56 14.74
C PHE A 104 5.38 -11.93 14.30
N HIS A 105 6.29 -12.07 15.25
CA HIS A 105 7.72 -12.20 15.01
C HIS A 105 8.29 -11.02 14.19
N ILE A 106 7.72 -9.83 14.37
CA ILE A 106 8.23 -8.62 13.71
C ILE A 106 9.51 -8.19 14.41
N PRO A 107 10.60 -7.91 13.66
CA PRO A 107 11.82 -7.37 14.25
C PRO A 107 11.59 -5.99 14.86
N VAL A 108 11.97 -5.87 16.13
CA VAL A 108 11.87 -4.66 16.95
C VAL A 108 13.14 -4.49 17.78
N GLU A 109 13.49 -3.26 18.09
CA GLU A 109 14.54 -2.95 19.06
C GLU A 109 14.00 -3.12 20.49
N GLN A 110 14.79 -3.76 21.35
CA GLN A 110 14.35 -4.07 22.71
C GLN A 110 14.11 -2.78 23.52
N ASN A 111 13.02 -2.72 24.27
CA ASN A 111 12.60 -1.59 25.10
C ASN A 111 12.45 -0.26 24.35
N SER A 112 12.19 -0.32 23.05
CA SER A 112 12.05 0.83 22.16
C SER A 112 10.73 0.80 21.40
N SER A 113 10.30 1.97 20.91
CA SER A 113 9.18 2.11 19.95
C SER A 113 9.55 1.61 18.57
N PHE A 114 10.83 1.41 18.26
CA PHE A 114 11.31 1.03 16.95
C PHE A 114 10.76 -0.33 16.49
N SER A 115 10.28 -0.36 15.26
CA SER A 115 9.89 -1.58 14.56
C SER A 115 10.21 -1.47 13.08
N ILE A 116 10.74 -2.56 12.52
CA ILE A 116 11.07 -2.65 11.09
C ILE A 116 9.86 -2.36 10.17
N ILE A 117 8.64 -2.51 10.67
CA ILE A 117 7.40 -2.25 9.91
C ILE A 117 7.25 -0.78 9.48
N ASN A 118 7.88 0.13 10.21
CA ASN A 118 7.86 1.58 9.93
C ASN A 118 9.16 2.08 9.31
N TYR A 119 10.18 1.19 9.17
CA TYR A 119 11.52 1.58 8.74
C TYR A 119 11.62 1.73 7.22
N GLU A 120 12.22 2.82 6.76
CA GLU A 120 12.36 3.14 5.34
C GLU A 120 13.80 3.40 4.91
N GLU A 121 14.71 3.56 5.86
CA GLU A 121 16.08 3.89 5.55
C GLU A 121 16.81 2.73 4.87
N PHE A 122 17.87 3.05 4.14
CA PHE A 122 18.61 2.06 3.38
C PHE A 122 19.50 1.20 4.28
N TYR A 123 20.08 1.76 5.33
CA TYR A 123 20.96 1.05 6.25
C TYR A 123 20.32 0.86 7.62
N LEU A 124 20.35 -0.38 8.09
CA LEU A 124 19.93 -0.73 9.45
C LEU A 124 21.21 -0.88 10.30
N ASP A 125 21.30 -0.12 11.37
CA ASP A 125 22.41 -0.14 12.34
C ASP A 125 22.00 -0.58 13.76
N ARG A 126 20.83 -1.23 13.88
CA ARG A 126 20.23 -1.60 15.17
C ARG A 126 20.18 -3.10 15.36
N ILE A 127 20.39 -3.53 16.61
CA ILE A 127 20.16 -4.93 17.02
C ILE A 127 18.66 -5.12 17.32
N LEU A 128 18.09 -6.13 16.68
CA LEU A 128 16.67 -6.40 16.72
C LEU A 128 16.36 -7.77 17.30
N THR A 129 15.16 -7.89 17.85
CA THR A 129 14.55 -9.15 18.31
C THR A 129 13.21 -9.38 17.61
N SER A 130 12.88 -10.64 17.30
CA SER A 130 11.63 -11.00 16.61
C SER A 130 10.45 -11.11 17.58
N THR A 131 10.21 -10.09 18.39
CA THR A 131 9.18 -10.08 19.44
C THR A 131 8.03 -9.11 19.19
N GLY A 132 8.14 -8.27 18.16
CA GLY A 132 7.12 -7.31 17.79
C GLY A 132 5.88 -7.94 17.19
N THR A 133 4.78 -7.23 17.29
CA THR A 133 3.49 -7.61 16.72
C THR A 133 2.84 -6.43 16.00
N ALA A 134 1.95 -6.73 15.05
CA ALA A 134 1.16 -5.70 14.39
C ALA A 134 -0.23 -6.23 14.03
N LYS A 135 -1.17 -5.32 13.76
CA LYS A 135 -2.52 -5.66 13.29
C LYS A 135 -3.00 -4.63 12.28
N ASN A 136 -3.55 -5.15 11.19
CA ASN A 136 -4.22 -4.37 10.17
C ASN A 136 -5.65 -4.88 10.05
N TYR A 137 -6.61 -3.99 9.95
CA TYR A 137 -8.00 -4.36 9.71
C TYR A 137 -8.71 -3.23 8.99
N GLY A 138 -9.64 -3.61 8.16
CA GLY A 138 -10.36 -2.65 7.33
C GLY A 138 -11.42 -3.29 6.48
N ILE A 139 -11.97 -2.45 5.60
CA ILE A 139 -12.94 -2.84 4.60
C ILE A 139 -12.58 -2.14 3.27
N ASP A 140 -12.49 -2.93 2.22
CA ASP A 140 -12.31 -2.45 0.86
C ASP A 140 -13.64 -2.57 0.10
N ILE A 141 -14.00 -1.52 -0.63
CA ILE A 141 -15.22 -1.44 -1.42
C ILE A 141 -14.84 -1.05 -2.85
N THR A 142 -15.28 -1.83 -3.82
CA THR A 142 -15.11 -1.53 -5.24
C THR A 142 -16.46 -1.50 -5.93
N LEU A 143 -16.77 -0.39 -6.59
CA LEU A 143 -17.90 -0.27 -7.50
C LEU A 143 -17.35 -0.01 -8.90
N GLU A 144 -17.66 -0.90 -9.84
CA GLU A 144 -17.14 -0.85 -11.20
C GLU A 144 -18.26 -0.90 -12.22
N GLN A 145 -18.30 0.10 -13.09
CA GLN A 145 -19.10 0.12 -14.29
C GLN A 145 -18.22 -0.23 -15.48
N TYR A 146 -18.40 -1.42 -16.05
CA TYR A 146 -17.76 -1.80 -17.32
C TYR A 146 -18.23 -0.89 -18.45
N MET A 147 -17.42 -0.84 -19.51
CA MET A 147 -17.72 0.04 -20.62
C MET A 147 -19.10 -0.21 -21.22
N LYS A 148 -19.97 0.80 -21.13
CA LYS A 148 -21.32 0.82 -21.68
C LYS A 148 -21.53 2.14 -22.41
N ASN A 149 -21.89 2.06 -23.70
CA ASN A 149 -22.04 3.24 -24.55
C ASN A 149 -20.79 4.15 -24.57
N GLY A 150 -19.59 3.53 -24.52
CA GLY A 150 -18.32 4.22 -24.47
C GLY A 150 -17.98 4.87 -23.12
N PHE A 151 -18.76 4.69 -22.04
CA PHE A 151 -18.49 5.22 -20.71
C PHE A 151 -18.19 4.09 -19.71
N TYR A 152 -17.20 4.31 -18.85
CA TYR A 152 -16.86 3.43 -17.75
C TYR A 152 -16.39 4.22 -16.54
N TYR A 153 -16.53 3.64 -15.35
CA TYR A 153 -15.97 4.18 -14.14
C TYR A 153 -15.64 3.08 -13.12
N MET A 154 -14.74 3.38 -12.22
CA MET A 154 -14.42 2.55 -11.07
C MET A 154 -14.21 3.46 -9.85
N ILE A 155 -14.86 3.09 -8.76
CA ILE A 155 -14.71 3.73 -7.46
C ILE A 155 -14.17 2.66 -6.52
N THR A 156 -13.00 2.90 -5.94
CA THR A 156 -12.48 2.06 -4.87
C THR A 156 -12.32 2.88 -3.60
N ALA A 157 -12.76 2.34 -2.48
CA ALA A 157 -12.61 2.95 -1.17
C ALA A 157 -12.06 1.91 -0.19
N SER A 158 -11.03 2.27 0.56
CA SER A 158 -10.46 1.48 1.62
C SER A 158 -10.54 2.27 2.93
N LEU A 159 -11.17 1.71 3.94
CA LEU A 159 -11.22 2.25 5.31
C LEU A 159 -10.48 1.29 6.21
N PHE A 160 -9.41 1.73 6.85
CA PHE A 160 -8.54 0.83 7.58
C PHE A 160 -7.85 1.44 8.78
N LYS A 161 -7.34 0.55 9.64
CA LYS A 161 -6.42 0.85 10.73
C LYS A 161 -5.22 -0.07 10.67
N SER A 162 -4.06 0.50 10.95
CA SER A 162 -2.79 -0.21 11.03
C SER A 162 -2.09 0.16 12.33
N LYS A 163 -1.82 -0.85 13.18
CA LYS A 163 -1.18 -0.67 14.48
C LYS A 163 -0.05 -1.66 14.66
N TYR A 164 0.95 -1.28 15.47
CA TYR A 164 2.06 -2.14 15.85
C TYR A 164 2.38 -2.00 17.33
N SER A 165 3.11 -2.95 17.85
CA SER A 165 3.71 -2.92 19.17
C SER A 165 5.21 -3.16 19.02
N GLY A 166 6.02 -2.21 19.49
CA GLY A 166 7.48 -2.28 19.50
C GLY A 166 8.03 -3.21 20.59
N GLY A 167 9.33 -3.12 20.85
CA GLY A 167 9.99 -3.87 21.91
C GLY A 167 9.58 -3.42 23.33
N ASP A 168 9.02 -2.25 23.47
CA ASP A 168 8.42 -1.71 24.70
C ASP A 168 6.98 -2.21 24.96
N ARG A 169 6.43 -3.01 24.03
CA ARG A 169 5.07 -3.59 24.09
C ARG A 169 3.91 -2.59 24.12
N ILE A 170 4.16 -1.34 23.71
CA ILE A 170 3.12 -0.30 23.65
C ILE A 170 2.50 -0.29 22.25
N TRP A 171 1.17 -0.36 22.16
CA TRP A 171 0.45 -0.29 20.88
C TRP A 171 0.40 1.13 20.34
N ARG A 172 0.91 1.32 19.13
CA ARG A 172 0.92 2.59 18.40
C ARG A 172 0.30 2.42 17.01
N ASN A 173 -0.02 3.52 16.34
CA ASN A 173 -0.36 3.45 14.92
C ASN A 173 0.94 3.25 14.12
N THR A 174 0.85 2.58 12.96
CA THR A 174 1.97 2.55 12.03
C THR A 174 2.06 3.87 11.26
N ARG A 175 3.20 4.15 10.68
CA ARG A 175 3.41 5.27 9.76
C ARG A 175 2.42 5.25 8.60
N LEU A 176 2.05 4.08 8.11
CA LEU A 176 1.15 3.88 6.97
C LEU A 176 -0.34 3.93 7.34
N ASP A 177 -0.72 4.16 8.62
CA ASP A 177 -2.14 4.30 9.03
C ASP A 177 -2.75 5.59 8.48
N LYS A 178 -3.07 5.61 7.19
CA LYS A 178 -3.75 6.73 6.54
C LYS A 178 -5.25 6.79 6.85
N SER A 179 -5.81 5.78 7.44
CA SER A 179 -7.23 5.58 7.77
C SER A 179 -8.15 5.39 6.59
N PHE A 180 -7.93 6.05 5.47
CA PHE A 180 -8.72 5.87 4.26
C PHE A 180 -7.93 6.14 3.00
N LEU A 181 -8.33 5.45 1.92
CA LEU A 181 -7.90 5.69 0.53
C LEU A 181 -9.16 5.63 -0.34
N VAL A 182 -9.36 6.61 -1.21
CA VAL A 182 -10.45 6.62 -2.19
C VAL A 182 -9.86 6.92 -3.56
N ASN A 183 -10.18 6.08 -4.53
CA ASN A 183 -9.74 6.27 -5.90
C ASN A 183 -10.96 6.26 -6.82
N LEU A 184 -11.12 7.32 -7.60
CA LEU A 184 -12.17 7.48 -8.59
C LEU A 184 -11.52 7.50 -9.97
N LEU A 185 -11.89 6.58 -10.82
CA LEU A 185 -11.47 6.52 -12.22
C LEU A 185 -12.71 6.60 -13.09
N ALA A 186 -12.70 7.46 -14.10
CA ALA A 186 -13.76 7.51 -15.10
C ALA A 186 -13.19 7.82 -16.48
N GLY A 187 -13.82 7.27 -17.51
CA GLY A 187 -13.43 7.52 -18.87
C GLY A 187 -14.58 7.44 -19.85
N LYS A 188 -14.43 8.18 -20.92
CA LYS A 188 -15.38 8.21 -22.03
C LYS A 188 -14.64 8.04 -23.34
N GLU A 189 -15.16 7.16 -24.18
CA GLU A 189 -14.70 6.96 -25.56
C GLU A 189 -15.80 7.35 -26.54
N TRP A 190 -15.40 8.03 -27.58
CA TRP A 190 -16.25 8.39 -28.71
C TRP A 190 -15.68 7.81 -29.98
N MET A 191 -16.54 7.13 -30.74
CA MET A 191 -16.23 6.74 -32.11
C MET A 191 -16.38 7.97 -33.01
N VAL A 192 -15.30 8.39 -33.62
CA VAL A 192 -15.21 9.63 -34.40
C VAL A 192 -14.69 9.37 -35.82
N GLY A 193 -14.79 10.39 -36.68
CA GLY A 193 -14.48 10.29 -38.11
C GLY A 193 -15.68 9.90 -38.96
N ARG A 194 -15.57 10.12 -40.29
CA ARG A 194 -16.67 9.93 -41.24
C ARG A 194 -17.27 8.51 -41.20
N LEU A 195 -16.44 7.50 -40.97
CA LEU A 195 -16.83 6.09 -40.87
C LEU A 195 -16.88 5.58 -39.43
N LYS A 196 -16.78 6.46 -38.41
CA LYS A 196 -16.75 6.14 -36.99
C LYS A 196 -15.69 5.07 -36.62
N GLN A 197 -14.58 5.04 -37.36
CA GLN A 197 -13.51 4.06 -37.16
C GLN A 197 -12.41 4.54 -36.18
N ASN A 198 -12.33 5.83 -35.92
CA ASN A 198 -11.34 6.40 -35.00
C ASN A 198 -11.92 6.53 -33.60
N VAL A 199 -11.07 6.60 -32.58
CA VAL A 199 -11.48 6.67 -31.20
C VAL A 199 -10.84 7.88 -30.53
N LEU A 200 -11.65 8.77 -30.00
CA LEU A 200 -11.24 9.80 -29.05
C LEU A 200 -11.59 9.31 -27.64
N SER A 201 -10.60 9.29 -26.75
CA SER A 201 -10.78 8.88 -25.35
C SER A 201 -10.35 9.98 -24.42
N VAL A 202 -11.17 10.26 -23.40
CA VAL A 202 -10.83 11.15 -22.29
C VAL A 202 -10.99 10.37 -20.99
N ASN A 203 -9.98 10.40 -20.14
CA ASN A 203 -9.99 9.70 -18.85
C ASN A 203 -9.54 10.64 -17.74
N GLY A 204 -10.16 10.50 -16.58
CA GLY A 204 -9.80 11.20 -15.37
C GLY A 204 -9.62 10.23 -14.22
N ARG A 205 -8.71 10.53 -13.32
CA ARG A 205 -8.53 9.86 -12.05
C ARG A 205 -8.42 10.89 -10.94
N LEU A 206 -9.12 10.65 -9.84
CA LEU A 206 -8.95 11.37 -8.58
C LEU A 206 -8.55 10.38 -7.50
N PHE A 207 -7.53 10.71 -6.75
CA PHE A 207 -7.05 9.92 -5.64
C PHE A 207 -7.05 10.77 -4.37
N PHE A 208 -7.87 10.39 -3.41
CA PHE A 208 -8.00 11.04 -2.11
C PHE A 208 -7.57 10.10 -1.00
N GLN A 209 -6.68 10.57 -0.11
CA GLN A 209 -6.14 9.75 0.96
C GLN A 209 -5.99 10.54 2.25
N GLY A 210 -6.13 9.84 3.38
CA GLY A 210 -5.77 10.39 4.68
C GLY A 210 -4.26 10.63 4.79
N GLY A 211 -3.86 11.55 5.64
CA GLY A 211 -2.46 11.80 5.90
C GLY A 211 -1.77 10.62 6.59
N GLY A 212 -0.52 10.36 6.25
CA GLY A 212 0.33 9.43 6.95
C GLY A 212 0.56 9.85 8.40
N ARG A 213 1.02 8.91 9.22
CA ARG A 213 1.40 9.18 10.61
C ARG A 213 2.86 9.56 10.70
N TYR A 214 3.20 10.45 11.62
CA TYR A 214 4.57 10.82 11.92
C TYR A 214 4.81 11.01 13.42
N THR A 215 6.07 10.89 13.81
CA THR A 215 6.57 11.20 15.15
C THR A 215 6.88 12.69 15.21
N PRO A 216 6.39 13.43 16.22
CA PRO A 216 6.73 14.84 16.37
C PRO A 216 8.25 15.05 16.49
N VAL A 217 8.73 16.15 15.95
CA VAL A 217 10.10 16.58 16.13
C VAL A 217 10.29 17.13 17.55
N ASP A 218 11.41 16.79 18.18
CA ASP A 218 11.91 17.41 19.40
C ASP A 218 12.78 18.61 18.99
N GLU A 219 12.20 19.81 19.01
CA GLU A 219 12.84 21.01 18.49
C GLU A 219 14.09 21.39 19.30
N GLU A 220 14.06 21.22 20.62
CA GLU A 220 15.19 21.55 21.50
C GLU A 220 16.40 20.65 21.19
N LYS A 221 16.19 19.34 21.15
CA LYS A 221 17.26 18.41 20.80
C LYS A 221 17.72 18.54 19.36
N SER A 222 16.80 18.83 18.43
CA SER A 222 17.17 19.04 17.02
C SER A 222 18.08 20.24 16.83
N GLN A 223 17.90 21.30 17.63
CA GLN A 223 18.80 22.46 17.64
C GLN A 223 20.17 22.15 18.25
N GLU A 224 20.19 21.37 19.34
CA GLU A 224 21.43 20.94 20.00
C GLU A 224 22.28 20.04 19.10
N GLU A 225 21.65 19.04 18.47
CA GLU A 225 22.31 18.05 17.62
C GLU A 225 22.54 18.54 16.18
N LYS A 226 21.92 19.67 15.79
CA LYS A 226 21.90 20.23 14.42
C LYS A 226 21.42 19.20 13.38
N ASP A 227 20.48 18.37 13.78
CA ASP A 227 19.87 17.33 12.97
C ASP A 227 18.41 17.14 13.39
N ILE A 228 17.65 16.34 12.66
CA ILE A 228 16.26 16.05 12.99
C ILE A 228 16.22 15.00 14.10
N VAL A 229 15.78 15.37 15.28
CA VAL A 229 15.53 14.46 16.40
C VAL A 229 14.03 14.32 16.63
N PHE A 230 13.54 13.09 16.68
CA PHE A 230 12.13 12.81 16.91
C PHE A 230 11.85 12.47 18.38
N ASP A 231 10.68 12.92 18.88
CA ASP A 231 10.18 12.53 20.20
C ASP A 231 9.59 11.11 20.16
N GLU A 232 10.45 10.10 20.36
CA GLU A 232 10.07 8.69 20.31
C GLU A 232 8.99 8.29 21.35
N SER A 233 8.83 9.06 22.43
CA SER A 233 7.74 8.84 23.39
C SER A 233 6.37 9.07 22.76
N LYS A 234 6.31 9.89 21.71
CA LYS A 234 5.11 10.23 20.91
C LYS A 234 5.14 9.61 19.52
N ALA A 235 5.80 8.46 19.36
CA ALA A 235 5.96 7.81 18.06
C ALA A 235 4.60 7.63 17.34
N TYR A 236 4.51 8.17 16.11
CA TYR A 236 3.36 8.11 15.19
C TYR A 236 2.02 8.61 15.76
N THR A 237 2.06 9.54 16.73
CA THR A 237 0.85 10.15 17.31
C THR A 237 0.24 11.23 16.42
N LYS A 238 1.07 11.96 15.68
CA LYS A 238 0.63 13.02 14.77
C LYS A 238 0.27 12.48 13.39
N ARG A 239 -0.43 13.31 12.62
CA ARG A 239 -0.92 12.96 11.28
C ARG A 239 -0.80 14.16 10.35
N PHE A 240 -0.28 13.94 9.16
CA PHE A 240 -0.31 14.94 8.08
C PHE A 240 -1.74 15.20 7.61
N ASN A 241 -1.94 16.30 6.93
CA ASN A 241 -3.22 16.62 6.31
C ASN A 241 -3.58 15.62 5.20
N PRO A 242 -4.86 15.34 4.99
CA PRO A 242 -5.30 14.57 3.84
C PRO A 242 -4.85 15.20 2.53
N SER A 243 -4.58 14.37 1.53
CA SER A 243 -4.18 14.84 0.20
C SER A 243 -5.13 14.34 -0.89
N ILE A 244 -5.26 15.15 -1.94
CA ILE A 244 -6.01 14.83 -3.15
C ILE A 244 -5.12 15.04 -4.37
N ASN A 245 -5.05 14.04 -5.25
CA ASN A 245 -4.30 14.08 -6.49
C ASN A 245 -5.22 13.79 -7.67
N GLY A 246 -5.04 14.47 -8.77
CA GLY A 246 -5.78 14.27 -10.00
C GLY A 246 -4.89 13.99 -11.20
N ASP A 247 -5.32 13.08 -12.05
CA ASP A 247 -4.70 12.81 -13.34
C ASP A 247 -5.73 12.94 -14.44
N VAL A 248 -5.34 13.49 -15.58
CA VAL A 248 -6.19 13.59 -16.78
C VAL A 248 -5.41 13.05 -17.98
N SER A 249 -6.08 12.30 -18.84
CA SER A 249 -5.49 11.88 -20.10
C SER A 249 -6.46 12.00 -21.26
N ILE A 250 -5.94 12.44 -22.40
CA ILE A 250 -6.64 12.50 -23.67
C ILE A 250 -5.86 11.65 -24.67
N SER A 251 -6.55 10.79 -25.40
CA SER A 251 -5.89 10.02 -26.47
C SER A 251 -6.77 9.97 -27.73
N PHE A 252 -6.10 9.99 -28.86
CA PHE A 252 -6.71 9.86 -30.16
C PHE A 252 -6.11 8.69 -30.92
N ARG A 253 -6.96 7.73 -31.31
CA ARG A 253 -6.54 6.56 -32.08
C ARG A 253 -7.13 6.64 -33.48
N ILE A 254 -6.24 6.59 -34.47
CA ILE A 254 -6.57 6.52 -35.89
C ILE A 254 -6.42 5.07 -36.31
N ASN A 255 -7.54 4.42 -36.65
CA ASN A 255 -7.56 3.04 -37.13
C ASN A 255 -7.54 3.02 -38.66
N LYS A 256 -6.54 2.36 -39.26
CA LYS A 256 -6.44 2.07 -40.68
C LYS A 256 -6.53 0.55 -40.89
N LYS A 257 -6.63 0.10 -42.14
CA LYS A 257 -6.85 -1.32 -42.47
C LYS A 257 -5.79 -2.29 -41.88
N ARG A 258 -4.54 -1.89 -41.76
CA ARG A 258 -3.43 -2.75 -41.29
C ARG A 258 -2.70 -2.19 -40.07
N VAL A 259 -2.87 -0.93 -39.77
CA VAL A 259 -2.08 -0.25 -38.74
C VAL A 259 -2.99 0.72 -38.01
N SER A 260 -2.83 0.82 -36.69
CA SER A 260 -3.47 1.85 -35.87
C SER A 260 -2.43 2.73 -35.20
N HIS A 261 -2.69 4.03 -35.21
CA HIS A 261 -1.83 5.04 -34.57
C HIS A 261 -2.54 5.63 -33.37
N LYS A 262 -1.92 5.61 -32.19
CA LYS A 262 -2.47 6.22 -30.99
C LYS A 262 -1.55 7.32 -30.48
N PHE A 263 -2.07 8.52 -30.40
CA PHE A 263 -1.46 9.69 -29.75
C PHE A 263 -2.09 9.87 -28.39
N SER A 264 -1.29 10.13 -27.35
CA SER A 264 -1.83 10.34 -26.00
C SER A 264 -1.05 11.45 -25.31
N LEU A 265 -1.82 12.33 -24.63
CA LEU A 265 -1.33 13.31 -23.68
C LEU A 265 -1.88 12.92 -22.31
N LYS A 266 -1.01 12.75 -21.32
CA LYS A 266 -1.39 12.48 -19.95
C LYS A 266 -0.73 13.54 -19.04
N ILE A 267 -1.52 14.14 -18.18
CA ILE A 267 -1.07 15.10 -17.17
C ILE A 267 -1.31 14.43 -15.82
N LEU A 268 -0.23 14.14 -15.11
CA LEU A 268 -0.25 13.59 -13.77
C LEU A 268 -0.18 14.72 -12.75
N ASN A 269 -0.82 14.49 -11.61
CA ASN A 269 -0.81 15.40 -10.47
C ASN A 269 -1.27 16.82 -10.82
N VAL A 270 -2.44 16.94 -11.43
CA VAL A 270 -3.02 18.25 -11.84
C VAL A 270 -3.19 19.20 -10.64
N GLY A 271 -3.38 18.66 -9.43
CA GLY A 271 -3.47 19.43 -8.18
C GLY A 271 -2.14 19.94 -7.64
N MET A 272 -1.01 19.61 -8.27
CA MET A 272 0.36 19.96 -7.84
C MET A 272 0.73 19.54 -6.40
N ARG A 273 -0.03 18.61 -5.78
CA ARG A 273 0.22 18.11 -4.42
C ARG A 273 0.49 16.62 -4.49
N THR A 274 1.65 16.16 -4.01
CA THR A 274 1.99 14.72 -4.02
C THR A 274 1.53 13.99 -2.77
N GLY A 275 1.19 14.72 -1.70
CA GLY A 275 0.95 14.14 -0.38
C GLY A 275 2.20 13.49 0.22
N MET A 276 3.38 13.83 -0.30
CA MET A 276 4.67 13.48 0.27
C MET A 276 5.11 14.62 1.17
N HIS A 277 5.22 14.35 2.45
CA HIS A 277 5.70 15.28 3.46
C HIS A 277 6.99 14.73 4.02
N PHE A 278 7.99 15.57 4.15
CA PHE A 278 9.27 15.26 4.80
C PHE A 278 9.77 16.47 5.58
N TYR A 279 10.60 16.21 6.57
CA TYR A 279 11.24 17.25 7.36
C TYR A 279 12.65 17.46 6.87
N GLU A 280 13.11 18.72 6.92
CA GLU A 280 14.48 19.12 6.61
C GLU A 280 14.98 20.08 7.70
N TYR A 281 16.17 19.83 8.23
CA TYR A 281 16.81 20.75 9.15
C TYR A 281 17.50 21.87 8.36
N ASN A 282 17.06 23.10 8.58
CA ASN A 282 17.65 24.27 7.94
C ASN A 282 18.77 24.83 8.83
N GLU A 283 20.03 24.54 8.50
CA GLU A 283 21.22 24.98 9.25
C GLU A 283 21.32 26.51 9.39
N ARG A 284 20.79 27.27 8.43
CA ARG A 284 20.86 28.75 8.44
C ARG A 284 19.89 29.36 9.46
N THR A 285 18.73 28.78 9.63
CA THR A 285 17.69 29.26 10.55
C THR A 285 17.64 28.48 11.85
N SER A 286 18.36 27.34 11.93
CA SER A 286 18.36 26.39 13.05
C SER A 286 16.94 25.89 13.37
N VAL A 287 16.09 25.71 12.34
CA VAL A 287 14.69 25.25 12.46
C VAL A 287 14.47 24.04 11.58
N VAL A 288 13.65 23.10 12.05
CA VAL A 288 13.15 22.01 11.21
C VAL A 288 11.96 22.49 10.40
N GLU A 289 12.08 22.41 9.09
CA GLU A 289 11.05 22.84 8.13
C GLU A 289 10.31 21.62 7.56
N GLU A 290 8.97 21.72 7.45
CA GLU A 290 8.18 20.75 6.70
C GLU A 290 8.20 21.13 5.21
N LYS A 291 8.53 20.16 4.36
CA LYS A 291 8.54 20.30 2.91
C LYS A 291 7.46 19.41 2.28
N ASP A 292 6.76 19.98 1.32
CA ASP A 292 5.80 19.26 0.49
C ASP A 292 6.40 18.92 -0.87
N GLY A 293 6.29 17.66 -1.27
CA GLY A 293 6.56 17.29 -2.65
C GLY A 293 5.46 17.84 -3.56
N SER A 294 5.82 18.58 -4.61
CA SER A 294 4.89 19.09 -5.60
C SER A 294 5.45 18.92 -7.01
N GLY A 295 4.57 18.78 -7.99
CA GLY A 295 4.98 18.73 -9.38
C GLY A 295 3.89 18.21 -10.31
N LEU A 296 3.67 18.93 -11.40
CA LEU A 296 2.85 18.50 -12.52
C LEU A 296 3.74 17.74 -13.51
N ILE A 297 3.35 16.54 -13.89
CA ILE A 297 4.15 15.70 -14.79
C ILE A 297 3.38 15.49 -16.10
N PRO A 298 3.74 16.20 -17.18
CA PRO A 298 3.20 15.91 -18.50
C PRO A 298 3.90 14.68 -19.11
N ASN A 299 3.12 13.86 -19.79
CA ASN A 299 3.62 12.70 -20.53
C ASN A 299 2.93 12.66 -21.89
N ILE A 300 3.74 12.62 -22.95
CA ILE A 300 3.29 12.49 -24.33
C ILE A 300 3.75 11.13 -24.85
N SER A 301 2.84 10.39 -25.46
CA SER A 301 3.18 9.11 -26.07
C SER A 301 2.54 8.90 -27.42
N TYR A 302 3.29 8.21 -28.29
CA TYR A 302 2.84 7.73 -29.57
C TYR A 302 3.04 6.23 -29.65
N LYS A 303 2.00 5.50 -30.08
CA LYS A 303 2.05 4.03 -30.26
C LYS A 303 1.51 3.62 -31.61
N ILE A 304 2.14 2.64 -32.20
CA ILE A 304 1.72 1.98 -33.44
C ILE A 304 1.31 0.54 -33.08
N TYR A 305 0.15 0.12 -33.61
CA TYR A 305 -0.33 -1.26 -33.50
C TYR A 305 -0.42 -1.82 -34.93
N PHE A 306 0.22 -2.96 -35.16
CA PHE A 306 0.28 -3.67 -36.44
C PHE A 306 -0.73 -4.82 -36.48
#